data_018db2f027a12cb63b53407d2121d1df
#
_entry.id   018db2f027a12cb63b53407d2121d1df
#
_cell.length_a   1.000
_cell.length_b   1.000
_cell.length_c   1.000
_cell.angle_alpha   90.00
_cell.angle_beta   90.00
_cell.angle_gamma   90.00
#
_symmetry.space_group_name_H-M   'P 1'
#
loop_
_entity.id
_entity.type
_entity.pdbx_description
1 polymer ?
#
loop_
_entity_poly.entity_id
_entity_poly.type
_entity_poly.pdbx_seq_one_letter_code
_entity_poly.pdbx_strand_id
1 'polypeptide(L)'
;MIAVTGATGHLGRLVIDELLKTTQANNIIAAVRTPAKATGLADRGVQVREADYSRPETLAAACDGASRLLLISGNELGKREAQHKAVIDAAKAAGVTFLAYTSLLHCATSPLALAEEHLATEEYLVASGLNYSLLRNGWYFENQTAAIPMALQKSLLRNSSGLPE
;
A
#
# COMPACT_ATOMS: atom_id res chain seq x y z
N MET A 1 13.78 9.50 -7.26
CA MET A 1 13.47 8.07 -7.22
C MET A 1 11.99 7.86 -6.92
N ILE A 2 11.46 6.65 -7.13
CA ILE A 2 10.06 6.27 -6.82
C ILE A 2 10.10 5.29 -5.65
N ALA A 3 9.48 5.64 -4.54
CA ALA A 3 9.33 4.74 -3.39
C ALA A 3 7.96 4.02 -3.43
N VAL A 4 7.96 2.73 -3.14
CA VAL A 4 6.75 1.91 -3.03
C VAL A 4 6.74 1.27 -1.65
N THR A 5 5.77 1.63 -0.82
CA THR A 5 5.60 1.03 0.50
C THR A 5 4.86 -0.29 0.40
N GLY A 6 5.01 -1.18 1.39
CA GLY A 6 4.39 -2.50 1.32
C GLY A 6 4.86 -3.33 0.11
N ALA A 7 6.07 -3.09 -0.39
CA ALA A 7 6.58 -3.63 -1.66
C ALA A 7 6.70 -5.17 -1.69
N THR A 8 6.71 -5.86 -0.55
CA THR A 8 6.68 -7.33 -0.47
C THR A 8 5.27 -7.92 -0.47
N GLY A 9 4.24 -7.08 -0.34
CA GLY A 9 2.84 -7.49 -0.45
C GLY A 9 2.44 -7.83 -1.89
N HIS A 10 1.24 -8.37 -2.07
CA HIS A 10 0.75 -8.79 -3.40
C HIS A 10 0.77 -7.61 -4.40
N LEU A 11 0.07 -6.51 -4.09
CA LEU A 11 0.04 -5.33 -4.94
C LEU A 11 1.43 -4.70 -5.11
N GLY A 12 2.21 -4.61 -4.03
CA GLY A 12 3.54 -4.00 -4.07
C GLY A 12 4.48 -4.69 -5.05
N ARG A 13 4.48 -6.02 -5.10
CA ARG A 13 5.28 -6.80 -6.05
C ARG A 13 4.88 -6.52 -7.50
N LEU A 14 3.57 -6.52 -7.79
CA LEU A 14 3.06 -6.20 -9.12
C LEU A 14 3.44 -4.80 -9.57
N VAL A 15 3.36 -3.81 -8.66
CA VAL A 15 3.79 -2.44 -8.93
C VAL A 15 5.28 -2.36 -9.24
N ILE A 16 6.13 -3.03 -8.45
CA ILE A 16 7.58 -3.06 -8.71
C ILE A 16 7.87 -3.72 -10.07
N ASP A 17 7.18 -4.83 -10.39
CA ASP A 17 7.35 -5.52 -11.66
C ASP A 17 6.99 -4.62 -12.86
N GLU A 18 5.91 -3.84 -12.76
CA GLU A 18 5.54 -2.88 -13.80
C GLU A 18 6.53 -1.72 -13.90
N LEU A 19 6.97 -1.16 -12.76
CA LEU A 19 7.95 -0.08 -12.76
C LEU A 19 9.28 -0.49 -13.39
N LEU A 20 9.73 -1.71 -13.18
CA LEU A 20 10.98 -2.23 -13.76
C LEU A 20 10.95 -2.35 -15.28
N LYS A 21 9.78 -2.33 -15.92
CA LYS A 21 9.67 -2.31 -17.39
C LYS A 21 10.05 -0.96 -17.99
N THR A 22 9.95 0.12 -17.22
CA THR A 22 10.09 1.49 -17.72
C THR A 22 11.05 2.35 -16.91
N THR A 23 11.48 1.88 -15.74
CA THR A 23 12.32 2.61 -14.80
C THR A 23 13.54 1.77 -14.43
N GLN A 24 14.71 2.41 -14.37
CA GLN A 24 15.92 1.73 -13.91
C GLN A 24 15.75 1.27 -12.45
N ALA A 25 16.17 0.05 -12.14
CA ALA A 25 15.97 -0.58 -10.85
C ALA A 25 16.52 0.25 -9.66
N ASN A 26 17.67 0.88 -9.83
CA ASN A 26 18.29 1.75 -8.82
C ASN A 26 17.51 3.06 -8.58
N ASN A 27 16.54 3.41 -9.41
CA ASN A 27 15.62 4.52 -9.22
C ASN A 27 14.31 4.11 -8.51
N ILE A 28 14.20 2.85 -8.11
CA ILE A 28 13.05 2.30 -7.38
C ILE A 28 13.47 1.95 -5.95
N ILE A 29 12.70 2.41 -4.97
CA ILE A 29 12.85 2.08 -3.56
C ILE A 29 11.70 1.14 -3.16
N ALA A 30 12.03 -0.08 -2.77
CA ALA A 30 11.13 -1.01 -2.14
C ALA A 30 11.16 -0.80 -0.62
N ALA A 31 10.19 -0.05 -0.11
CA ALA A 31 10.05 0.23 1.30
C ALA A 31 9.25 -0.91 1.95
N VAL A 32 9.89 -1.68 2.83
CA VAL A 32 9.37 -2.95 3.35
C VAL A 32 9.55 -3.05 4.86
N ARG A 33 8.59 -3.67 5.56
CA ARG A 33 8.68 -3.89 7.01
C ARG A 33 9.84 -4.82 7.40
N THR A 34 10.15 -5.80 6.55
CA THR A 34 11.19 -6.80 6.83
C THR A 34 12.10 -6.95 5.62
N PRO A 35 13.25 -6.25 5.56
CA PRO A 35 14.16 -6.30 4.41
C PRO A 35 14.60 -7.70 4.00
N ALA A 36 14.80 -8.60 4.95
CA ALA A 36 15.20 -10.00 4.69
C ALA A 36 14.19 -10.77 3.81
N LYS A 37 12.92 -10.31 3.72
CA LYS A 37 11.89 -10.89 2.84
C LYS A 37 11.88 -10.30 1.43
N ALA A 38 12.77 -9.35 1.16
CA ALA A 38 12.84 -8.61 -0.10
C ALA A 38 14.16 -8.84 -0.87
N THR A 39 14.92 -9.88 -0.55
CA THR A 39 16.21 -10.21 -1.20
C THR A 39 16.06 -10.33 -2.71
N GLY A 40 15.00 -10.99 -3.20
CA GLY A 40 14.74 -11.09 -4.63
C GLY A 40 14.46 -9.74 -5.34
N LEU A 41 14.09 -8.68 -4.62
CA LEU A 41 14.03 -7.33 -5.18
C LEU A 41 15.43 -6.69 -5.21
N ALA A 42 16.22 -6.90 -4.16
CA ALA A 42 17.62 -6.44 -4.12
C ALA A 42 18.45 -7.08 -5.24
N ASP A 43 18.29 -8.39 -5.49
CA ASP A 43 18.96 -9.13 -6.57
C ASP A 43 18.64 -8.57 -7.96
N ARG A 44 17.49 -7.89 -8.10
CA ARG A 44 17.07 -7.19 -9.33
C ARG A 44 17.58 -5.74 -9.40
N GLY A 45 18.39 -5.31 -8.41
CA GLY A 45 18.96 -3.96 -8.34
C GLY A 45 18.02 -2.91 -7.74
N VAL A 46 16.87 -3.28 -7.19
CA VAL A 46 15.95 -2.38 -6.49
C VAL A 46 16.52 -2.02 -5.12
N GLN A 47 16.43 -0.75 -4.73
CA GLN A 47 16.86 -0.33 -3.40
C GLN A 47 15.87 -0.82 -2.34
N VAL A 48 16.26 -1.78 -1.50
CA VAL A 48 15.44 -2.26 -0.40
C VAL A 48 15.73 -1.44 0.85
N ARG A 49 14.70 -0.84 1.45
CA ARG A 49 14.81 -0.05 2.68
C ARG A 49 13.78 -0.48 3.70
N GLU A 50 14.15 -0.46 4.97
CA GLU A 50 13.20 -0.74 6.05
C GLU A 50 12.18 0.39 6.17
N ALA A 51 10.89 0.02 6.23
CA ALA A 51 9.76 0.91 6.46
C ALA A 51 8.67 0.16 7.21
N ASP A 52 8.70 0.25 8.52
CA ASP A 52 7.66 -0.27 9.39
C ASP A 52 6.75 0.89 9.81
N TYR A 53 5.49 0.84 9.42
CA TYR A 53 4.53 1.90 9.73
C TYR A 53 4.30 2.07 11.24
N SER A 54 4.57 1.03 12.04
CA SER A 54 4.50 1.08 13.50
C SER A 54 5.79 1.60 14.15
N ARG A 55 6.83 1.87 13.34
CA ARG A 55 8.14 2.37 13.76
C ARG A 55 8.52 3.60 12.92
N PRO A 56 7.98 4.78 13.26
CA PRO A 56 8.16 6.01 12.46
C PRO A 56 9.61 6.37 12.17
N GLU A 57 10.54 6.01 13.05
CA GLU A 57 11.97 6.25 12.88
C GLU A 57 12.56 5.56 11.62
N THR A 58 11.92 4.50 11.12
CA THR A 58 12.36 3.80 9.91
C THR A 58 11.91 4.51 8.63
N LEU A 59 10.87 5.33 8.70
CA LEU A 59 10.20 5.90 7.54
C LEU A 59 11.02 7.01 6.87
N ALA A 60 11.76 7.78 7.65
CA ALA A 60 12.57 8.87 7.12
C ALA A 60 13.62 8.35 6.12
N ALA A 61 14.37 7.31 6.50
CA ALA A 61 15.36 6.67 5.63
C ALA A 61 14.72 5.98 4.42
N ALA A 62 13.51 5.45 4.57
CA ALA A 62 12.78 4.84 3.47
C ALA A 62 12.36 5.86 2.40
N CYS A 63 12.05 7.10 2.80
CA CYS A 63 11.63 8.16 1.89
C CYS A 63 12.80 8.99 1.33
N ASP A 64 14.01 8.84 1.86
CA ASP A 64 15.16 9.68 1.47
C ASP A 64 15.45 9.59 -0.04
N GLY A 65 15.57 10.76 -0.69
CA GLY A 65 15.81 10.91 -2.13
C GLY A 65 14.63 10.47 -3.02
N ALA A 66 13.49 10.09 -2.47
CA ALA A 66 12.30 9.83 -3.26
C ALA A 66 11.62 11.13 -3.66
N SER A 67 11.32 11.30 -4.95
CA SER A 67 10.47 12.39 -5.44
C SER A 67 9.00 12.00 -5.51
N ARG A 68 8.72 10.71 -5.65
CA ARG A 68 7.37 10.14 -5.73
C ARG A 68 7.24 8.96 -4.77
N LEU A 69 6.09 8.84 -4.14
CA LEU A 69 5.81 7.75 -3.21
C LEU A 69 4.44 7.14 -3.50
N LEU A 70 4.38 5.80 -3.55
CA LEU A 70 3.14 5.06 -3.49
C LEU A 70 2.96 4.51 -2.07
N LEU A 71 1.98 5.05 -1.35
CA LEU A 71 1.53 4.53 -0.07
C LEU A 71 0.50 3.43 -0.31
N ILE A 72 0.93 2.18 -0.18
CA ILE A 72 0.02 1.03 -0.16
C ILE A 72 -0.55 0.91 1.25
N SER A 73 -1.87 0.90 1.37
CA SER A 73 -2.56 0.88 2.65
C SER A 73 -2.20 -0.34 3.51
N GLY A 74 -2.01 -0.10 4.80
CA GLY A 74 -1.83 -1.15 5.79
C GLY A 74 -3.09 -1.97 6.00
N ASN A 75 -2.97 -3.14 6.63
CA ASN A 75 -4.07 -4.06 6.91
C ASN A 75 -4.43 -4.16 8.41
N GLU A 76 -3.80 -3.35 9.26
CA GLU A 76 -4.05 -3.36 10.70
C GLU A 76 -5.18 -2.39 11.06
N LEU A 77 -6.40 -2.93 11.22
CA LEU A 77 -7.55 -2.15 11.70
C LEU A 77 -7.26 -1.53 13.08
N GLY A 78 -7.70 -0.30 13.27
CA GLY A 78 -7.48 0.48 14.49
C GLY A 78 -6.11 1.15 14.58
N LYS A 79 -5.18 0.84 13.68
CA LYS A 79 -3.84 1.45 13.64
C LYS A 79 -3.54 2.16 12.31
N ARG A 80 -4.31 1.86 11.27
CA ARG A 80 -4.05 2.32 9.89
C ARG A 80 -3.93 3.84 9.82
N GLU A 81 -4.82 4.57 10.46
CA GLU A 81 -4.81 6.04 10.44
C GLU A 81 -3.48 6.60 10.95
N ALA A 82 -3.05 6.20 12.16
CA ALA A 82 -1.81 6.66 12.75
C ALA A 82 -0.58 6.25 11.92
N GLN A 83 -0.58 5.02 11.42
CA GLN A 83 0.47 4.48 10.56
C GLN A 83 0.60 5.26 9.25
N HIS A 84 -0.51 5.56 8.59
CA HIS A 84 -0.49 6.29 7.33
C HIS A 84 -0.11 7.76 7.53
N LYS A 85 -0.56 8.41 8.61
CA LYS A 85 -0.14 9.76 8.97
C LYS A 85 1.39 9.83 9.12
N ALA A 86 1.98 8.87 9.82
CA ALA A 86 3.44 8.81 9.98
C ALA A 86 4.18 8.69 8.64
N VAL A 87 3.66 7.90 7.68
CA VAL A 87 4.25 7.78 6.34
C VAL A 87 4.11 9.09 5.56
N ILE A 88 2.95 9.75 5.62
CA ILE A 88 2.71 11.04 4.93
C ILE A 88 3.65 12.12 5.49
N ASP A 89 3.81 12.18 6.80
CA ASP A 89 4.71 13.13 7.46
C ASP A 89 6.16 12.88 7.09
N ALA A 90 6.61 11.62 7.10
CA ALA A 90 7.96 11.24 6.68
C ALA A 90 8.21 11.58 5.20
N ALA A 91 7.25 11.32 4.33
CA ALA A 91 7.33 11.66 2.91
C ALA A 91 7.46 13.18 2.70
N LYS A 92 6.65 13.96 3.41
CA LYS A 92 6.70 15.43 3.37
C LYS A 92 8.05 15.95 3.87
N ALA A 93 8.54 15.45 5.00
CA ALA A 93 9.83 15.83 5.57
C ALA A 93 11.01 15.47 4.68
N ALA A 94 10.93 14.37 3.93
CA ALA A 94 11.94 13.93 2.97
C ALA A 94 11.88 14.67 1.62
N GLY A 95 10.94 15.61 1.43
CA GLY A 95 10.81 16.39 0.20
C GLY A 95 10.16 15.60 -0.97
N VAL A 96 9.39 14.56 -0.69
CA VAL A 96 8.54 13.91 -1.70
C VAL A 96 7.59 14.94 -2.29
N THR A 97 7.55 15.03 -3.62
CA THR A 97 6.73 16.02 -4.32
C THR A 97 5.36 15.49 -4.77
N PHE A 98 5.18 14.17 -4.80
CA PHE A 98 3.93 13.52 -5.20
C PHE A 98 3.71 12.24 -4.43
N LEU A 99 2.53 12.06 -3.85
CA LEU A 99 2.13 10.87 -3.13
C LEU A 99 0.84 10.28 -3.70
N ALA A 100 0.91 9.02 -4.18
CA ALA A 100 -0.27 8.24 -4.52
C ALA A 100 -0.65 7.34 -3.33
N TYR A 101 -1.93 7.27 -3.00
CA TYR A 101 -2.44 6.46 -1.90
C TYR A 101 -3.49 5.46 -2.36
N THR A 102 -3.33 4.19 -2.00
CA THR A 102 -4.34 3.16 -2.27
C THR A 102 -5.46 3.23 -1.24
N SER A 103 -6.52 3.94 -1.60
CA SER A 103 -7.70 4.15 -0.78
C SER A 103 -8.82 3.16 -1.12
N LEU A 104 -10.00 3.39 -0.57
CA LEU A 104 -11.20 2.58 -0.75
C LEU A 104 -12.25 3.35 -1.56
N LEU A 105 -12.87 2.66 -2.51
CA LEU A 105 -14.00 3.19 -3.28
C LEU A 105 -15.17 3.53 -2.33
N HIS A 106 -15.74 4.72 -2.51
CA HIS A 106 -16.86 5.22 -1.71
C HIS A 106 -16.58 5.28 -0.19
N CYS A 107 -15.31 5.51 0.25
CA CYS A 107 -14.96 5.48 1.67
C CYS A 107 -15.82 6.44 2.54
N ALA A 108 -16.29 7.57 1.99
CA ALA A 108 -17.11 8.52 2.72
C ALA A 108 -18.54 8.01 3.02
N THR A 109 -19.03 7.00 2.31
CA THR A 109 -20.41 6.48 2.43
C THR A 109 -20.46 4.96 2.66
N SER A 110 -19.33 4.29 2.64
CA SER A 110 -19.24 2.85 2.81
C SER A 110 -19.51 2.45 4.26
N PRO A 111 -20.33 1.41 4.52
CA PRO A 111 -20.60 0.90 5.86
C PRO A 111 -19.46 0.02 6.40
N LEU A 112 -18.40 -0.18 5.66
CA LEU A 112 -17.27 -1.02 6.07
C LEU A 112 -16.44 -0.31 7.15
N ALA A 113 -16.13 -0.98 8.25
CA ALA A 113 -15.34 -0.43 9.35
C ALA A 113 -13.98 0.14 8.90
N LEU A 114 -13.37 -0.45 7.86
CA LEU A 114 -12.11 0.07 7.31
C LEU A 114 -12.28 1.39 6.54
N ALA A 115 -13.50 1.78 6.17
CA ALA A 115 -13.75 2.98 5.38
C ALA A 115 -13.42 4.26 6.13
N GLU A 116 -13.72 4.32 7.43
CA GLU A 116 -13.43 5.46 8.28
C GLU A 116 -11.92 5.77 8.33
N GLU A 117 -11.08 4.74 8.47
CA GLU A 117 -9.63 4.93 8.49
C GLU A 117 -9.06 5.35 7.12
N HIS A 118 -9.69 4.87 6.03
CA HIS A 118 -9.33 5.32 4.68
C HIS A 118 -9.72 6.78 4.46
N LEU A 119 -10.92 7.17 4.89
CA LEU A 119 -11.39 8.55 4.80
C LEU A 119 -10.48 9.50 5.62
N ALA A 120 -10.20 9.16 6.87
CA ALA A 120 -9.28 9.94 7.71
C ALA A 120 -7.88 10.08 7.09
N THR A 121 -7.38 9.04 6.41
CA THR A 121 -6.12 9.10 5.68
C THR A 121 -6.21 10.02 4.46
N GLU A 122 -7.30 9.96 3.69
CA GLU A 122 -7.53 10.86 2.55
C GLU A 122 -7.55 12.32 3.00
N GLU A 123 -8.32 12.63 4.04
CA GLU A 123 -8.42 13.98 4.61
C GLU A 123 -7.06 14.50 5.08
N TYR A 124 -6.29 13.66 5.77
CA TYR A 124 -4.96 14.01 6.22
C TYR A 124 -4.00 14.27 5.05
N LEU A 125 -4.04 13.45 4.02
CA LEU A 125 -3.21 13.63 2.82
C LEU A 125 -3.58 14.92 2.09
N VAL A 126 -4.87 15.21 1.93
CA VAL A 126 -5.36 16.47 1.34
C VAL A 126 -4.84 17.67 2.13
N ALA A 127 -4.90 17.62 3.46
CA ALA A 127 -4.42 18.70 4.35
C ALA A 127 -2.89 18.83 4.39
N SER A 128 -2.14 17.82 3.97
CA SER A 128 -0.67 17.79 4.05
C SER A 128 0.02 18.84 3.17
N GLY A 129 -0.63 19.29 2.09
CA GLY A 129 -0.07 20.18 1.08
C GLY A 129 0.82 19.49 0.04
N LEU A 130 0.95 18.17 0.08
CA LEU A 130 1.60 17.40 -1.00
C LEU A 130 0.70 17.36 -2.24
N ASN A 131 1.31 17.28 -3.43
CA ASN A 131 0.57 16.84 -4.60
C ASN A 131 0.22 15.36 -4.42
N TYR A 132 -1.02 14.98 -4.70
CA TYR A 132 -1.47 13.62 -4.41
C TYR A 132 -2.37 13.03 -5.49
N SER A 133 -2.55 11.72 -5.41
CA SER A 133 -3.60 10.97 -6.12
C SER A 133 -4.22 9.95 -5.17
N LEU A 134 -5.56 9.92 -5.13
CA LEU A 134 -6.33 8.93 -4.37
C LEU A 134 -6.73 7.80 -5.31
N LEU A 135 -6.08 6.64 -5.16
CA LEU A 135 -6.38 5.43 -5.92
C LEU A 135 -7.47 4.66 -5.17
N ARG A 136 -8.72 5.03 -5.38
CA ARG A 136 -9.88 4.44 -4.69
C ARG A 136 -10.23 3.10 -5.31
N ASN A 137 -9.67 2.04 -4.72
CA ASN A 137 -9.84 0.67 -5.19
C ASN A 137 -11.17 0.08 -4.72
N GLY A 138 -11.80 -0.71 -5.58
CA GLY A 138 -12.90 -1.59 -5.21
C GLY A 138 -12.41 -2.85 -4.50
N TRP A 139 -13.26 -3.87 -4.42
CA TRP A 139 -12.87 -5.16 -3.84
C TRP A 139 -11.94 -5.91 -4.78
N TYR A 140 -10.84 -6.45 -4.27
CA TYR A 140 -9.89 -7.20 -5.08
C TYR A 140 -10.44 -8.57 -5.45
N PHE A 141 -10.31 -8.97 -6.70
CA PHE A 141 -10.74 -10.28 -7.19
C PHE A 141 -10.08 -11.43 -6.41
N GLU A 142 -8.84 -11.26 -6.01
CA GLU A 142 -8.09 -12.25 -5.24
C GLU A 142 -8.77 -12.62 -3.91
N ASN A 143 -9.50 -11.69 -3.32
CA ASN A 143 -10.28 -11.96 -2.10
C ASN A 143 -11.43 -12.95 -2.35
N GLN A 144 -11.96 -12.99 -3.57
CA GLN A 144 -13.00 -13.94 -3.98
C GLN A 144 -12.40 -15.23 -4.53
N THR A 145 -11.39 -15.11 -5.39
CA THR A 145 -10.79 -16.28 -6.04
C THR A 145 -10.05 -17.19 -5.07
N ALA A 146 -9.54 -16.65 -3.96
CA ALA A 146 -8.93 -17.46 -2.89
C ALA A 146 -9.90 -18.49 -2.28
N ALA A 147 -11.20 -18.26 -2.33
CA ALA A 147 -12.22 -19.20 -1.84
C ALA A 147 -12.58 -20.30 -2.84
N ILE A 148 -12.24 -20.15 -4.14
CA ILE A 148 -12.63 -21.08 -5.21
C ILE A 148 -12.17 -22.53 -4.94
N PRO A 149 -10.90 -22.81 -4.58
CA PRO A 149 -10.46 -24.18 -4.34
C PRO A 149 -11.28 -24.89 -3.23
N MET A 150 -11.59 -24.16 -2.15
CA MET A 150 -12.39 -24.70 -1.05
C MET A 150 -13.86 -24.89 -1.48
N ALA A 151 -14.39 -23.95 -2.25
CA ALA A 151 -15.76 -24.01 -2.76
C ALA A 151 -15.95 -25.21 -3.69
N LEU A 152 -15.00 -25.47 -4.58
CA LEU A 152 -15.00 -26.63 -5.47
C LEU A 152 -14.92 -27.94 -4.70
N GLN A 153 -14.08 -28.02 -3.65
CA GLN A 153 -14.00 -29.22 -2.80
C GLN A 153 -15.29 -29.50 -2.02
N LYS A 154 -16.00 -28.45 -1.60
CA LYS A 154 -17.20 -28.58 -0.77
C LYS A 154 -18.50 -28.47 -1.57
N SER A 155 -18.42 -28.27 -2.89
CA SER A 155 -19.57 -27.97 -3.77
C SER A 155 -20.42 -26.80 -3.24
N LEU A 156 -19.79 -25.82 -2.59
CA LEU A 156 -20.45 -24.68 -1.95
C LEU A 156 -19.74 -23.40 -2.31
N LEU A 157 -20.38 -22.55 -3.14
CA LEU A 157 -20.06 -21.13 -3.28
C LEU A 157 -21.00 -20.34 -2.38
N ARG A 158 -20.45 -19.49 -1.50
CA ARG A 158 -21.22 -18.49 -0.77
C ARG A 158 -20.76 -17.10 -1.21
N ASN A 159 -21.70 -16.27 -1.59
CA ASN A 159 -21.45 -14.85 -1.88
C ASN A 159 -21.21 -14.06 -0.57
N SER A 160 -20.89 -12.78 -0.71
CA SER A 160 -20.63 -11.89 0.43
C SER A 160 -21.83 -11.71 1.38
N SER A 161 -23.04 -12.06 0.97
CA SER A 161 -24.24 -12.08 1.82
C SER A 161 -24.40 -13.37 2.64
N GLY A 162 -23.53 -14.37 2.38
CA GLY A 162 -23.58 -15.66 3.08
C GLY A 162 -24.69 -16.60 2.60
N LEU A 163 -25.43 -16.22 1.56
CA LEU A 163 -26.46 -17.06 0.96
C LEU A 163 -25.82 -17.98 -0.10
N PRO A 164 -26.26 -19.26 -0.20
CA PRO A 164 -25.88 -20.12 -1.33
C PRO A 164 -26.49 -19.57 -2.61
N GLU A 165 -25.73 -19.62 -3.70
CA GLU A 165 -26.27 -19.42 -5.07
C GLU A 165 -27.01 -20.68 -5.55
#